data_21d60bcec359031f02878c9f59679596
#
_entry.id   21d60bcec359031f02878c9f59679596
#
_cell.length_a   1.000
_cell.length_b   1.000
_cell.length_c   1.000
_cell.angle_alpha   90.00
_cell.angle_beta   90.00
_cell.angle_gamma   90.00
#
_symmetry.space_group_name_H-M   'P 1'
#
loop_
_entity.id
_entity.type
_entity.pdbx_description
1 polymer ?
#
loop_
_entity_poly.entity_id
_entity_poly.type
_entity_poly.pdbx_seq_one_letter_code
_entity_poly.pdbx_strand_id
1 'polypeptide(L)'
;MKQITSSQNPFVKSLIQLQEKTKARKQSGTFLIEGLREIELAIKGNYEIETLLICNEXTDFSNNPKIQKSNSPIIEISIEVYQKLAYRDTTEGVIAVAKIKSTQLSDLKLPNNPLIVVMESIEKPGNIGAVLRTCDAAKIDAVIIANSKSDLYNPNTVRSSVGCLFTNQIAMASTEEAIAFLLKNNINFYSATLQNSTFYHTQDYTQPTAIVVGTEATGLSQPWREKATQNIIIPMQGEIDSMNVSVAAAILIFEAKRQRGF
;
A
#
# COMPACT_ATOMS: atom_id res chain seq x y z
N MET A 1 -8.77 32.65 5.23
CA MET A 1 -8.11 31.35 5.36
C MET A 1 -7.21 31.39 6.60
N LYS A 2 -7.21 30.31 7.40
CA LYS A 2 -6.34 30.24 8.60
C LYS A 2 -4.90 30.06 8.13
N GLN A 3 -3.97 30.78 8.79
CA GLN A 3 -2.55 30.70 8.45
C GLN A 3 -1.72 30.26 9.66
N ILE A 4 -0.74 29.39 9.44
CA ILE A 4 0.19 28.90 10.46
C ILE A 4 1.62 29.07 9.96
N THR A 5 2.39 29.91 10.66
CA THR A 5 3.77 30.23 10.27
C THR A 5 4.81 29.67 11.23
N SER A 6 4.40 29.17 12.40
CA SER A 6 5.33 28.70 13.43
C SER A 6 5.34 27.17 13.53
N SER A 7 6.51 26.58 13.44
CA SER A 7 6.72 25.15 13.67
C SER A 7 6.47 24.76 15.15
N GLN A 8 6.38 25.74 16.07
CA GLN A 8 6.04 25.49 17.46
C GLN A 8 4.53 25.38 17.72
N ASN A 9 3.71 25.67 16.70
CA ASN A 9 2.26 25.56 16.81
C ASN A 9 1.86 24.13 17.24
N PRO A 10 0.98 23.96 18.23
CA PRO A 10 0.58 22.62 18.72
C PRO A 10 0.03 21.72 17.60
N PHE A 11 -0.72 22.28 16.65
CA PHE A 11 -1.24 21.52 15.53
C PHE A 11 -0.10 20.98 14.65
N VAL A 12 0.91 21.82 14.33
CA VAL A 12 2.08 21.40 13.56
C VAL A 12 2.83 20.27 14.30
N LYS A 13 3.00 20.41 15.60
CA LYS A 13 3.64 19.36 16.42
C LYS A 13 2.87 18.05 16.35
N SER A 14 1.53 18.08 16.36
CA SER A 14 0.73 16.86 16.21
C SER A 14 0.93 16.23 14.84
N LEU A 15 1.04 17.02 13.76
CA LEU A 15 1.29 16.52 12.42
C LEU A 15 2.69 15.87 12.30
N ILE A 16 3.70 16.45 12.93
CA ILE A 16 5.04 15.85 12.97
C ILE A 16 4.96 14.46 13.64
N GLN A 17 4.17 14.33 14.71
CA GLN A 17 3.97 13.02 15.35
C GLN A 17 3.32 12.02 14.38
N LEU A 18 2.37 12.45 13.52
CA LEU A 18 1.78 11.58 12.51
C LEU A 18 2.81 11.12 11.49
N GLN A 19 3.76 11.98 11.14
CA GLN A 19 4.83 11.62 10.23
C GLN A 19 5.76 10.57 10.82
N GLU A 20 6.16 10.77 12.09
CA GLU A 20 7.20 9.96 12.72
C GLU A 20 6.70 8.69 13.38
N LYS A 21 5.49 8.68 13.96
CA LYS A 21 5.09 7.66 14.93
C LYS A 21 3.83 6.90 14.52
N THR A 22 3.96 5.60 14.34
CA THR A 22 2.83 4.68 14.13
C THR A 22 1.78 4.82 15.22
N LYS A 23 2.23 4.96 16.50
CA LYS A 23 1.31 5.10 17.63
C LYS A 23 0.42 6.33 17.48
N ALA A 24 0.99 7.45 17.03
CA ALA A 24 0.21 8.69 16.82
C ALA A 24 -0.86 8.48 15.75
N ARG A 25 -0.50 7.85 14.62
CA ARG A 25 -1.45 7.56 13.54
C ARG A 25 -2.59 6.64 14.01
N LYS A 26 -2.26 5.60 14.76
CA LYS A 26 -3.27 4.67 15.30
C LYS A 26 -4.22 5.34 16.29
N GLN A 27 -3.68 6.21 17.17
CA GLN A 27 -4.48 6.88 18.20
C GLN A 27 -5.39 7.95 17.60
N SER A 28 -4.90 8.72 16.63
CA SER A 28 -5.70 9.77 15.99
C SER A 28 -6.63 9.23 14.90
N GLY A 29 -6.32 8.06 14.34
CA GLY A 29 -7.04 7.53 13.18
C GLY A 29 -6.73 8.32 11.90
N THR A 30 -5.61 9.07 11.86
CA THR A 30 -5.25 9.93 10.73
C THR A 30 -3.79 9.73 10.31
N PHE A 31 -3.47 10.17 9.10
CA PHE A 31 -2.12 10.11 8.54
C PHE A 31 -1.91 11.25 7.56
N LEU A 32 -0.68 11.43 7.10
CA LEU A 32 -0.34 12.50 6.16
C LEU A 32 -0.17 11.94 4.75
N ILE A 33 -0.65 12.72 3.77
CA ILE A 33 -0.44 12.47 2.34
C ILE A 33 0.25 13.69 1.75
N GLU A 34 1.43 13.51 1.18
CA GLU A 34 2.19 14.57 0.54
C GLU A 34 2.10 14.43 -0.98
N GLY A 35 1.78 15.52 -1.65
CA GLY A 35 1.76 15.59 -3.12
C GLY A 35 0.35 15.61 -3.70
N LEU A 36 0.17 16.39 -4.74
CA LEU A 36 -1.14 16.62 -5.36
C LEU A 36 -1.70 15.33 -5.95
N ARG A 37 -0.86 14.57 -6.68
CA ARG A 37 -1.29 13.30 -7.29
C ARG A 37 -1.76 12.29 -6.24
N GLU A 38 -1.01 12.15 -5.16
CA GLU A 38 -1.33 11.22 -4.08
C GLU A 38 -2.66 11.61 -3.40
N ILE A 39 -2.87 12.91 -3.20
CA ILE A 39 -4.12 13.44 -2.63
C ILE A 39 -5.30 13.15 -3.57
N GLU A 40 -5.13 13.38 -4.89
CA GLU A 40 -6.17 13.07 -5.89
C GLU A 40 -6.55 11.59 -5.87
N LEU A 41 -5.55 10.70 -5.81
CA LEU A 41 -5.80 9.26 -5.76
C LEU A 41 -6.48 8.86 -4.45
N ALA A 42 -6.16 9.51 -3.34
CA ALA A 42 -6.83 9.27 -2.06
C ALA A 42 -8.32 9.68 -2.14
N ILE A 43 -8.61 10.85 -2.72
CA ILE A 43 -10.00 11.31 -2.93
C ILE A 43 -10.73 10.32 -3.83
N LYS A 44 -10.12 9.91 -4.95
CA LYS A 44 -10.69 8.92 -5.88
C LYS A 44 -10.94 7.58 -5.17
N GLY A 45 -10.06 7.21 -4.25
CA GLY A 45 -10.20 6.03 -3.41
C GLY A 45 -11.16 6.20 -2.23
N ASN A 46 -11.91 7.31 -2.19
CA ASN A 46 -12.89 7.62 -1.14
C ASN A 46 -12.27 7.71 0.26
N TYR A 47 -11.04 8.26 0.35
CA TYR A 47 -10.45 8.63 1.63
C TYR A 47 -11.00 9.98 2.06
N GLU A 48 -11.37 10.11 3.32
CA GLU A 48 -11.84 11.38 3.89
C GLU A 48 -10.63 12.27 4.18
N ILE A 49 -10.58 13.44 3.53
CA ILE A 49 -9.55 14.45 3.77
C ILE A 49 -10.07 15.40 4.84
N GLU A 50 -9.44 15.41 6.01
CA GLU A 50 -9.84 16.28 7.11
C GLU A 50 -9.36 17.72 6.93
N THR A 51 -8.17 17.90 6.36
CA THR A 51 -7.56 19.25 6.22
C THR A 51 -6.53 19.20 5.09
N LEU A 52 -6.48 20.26 4.32
CA LEU A 52 -5.41 20.50 3.35
C LEU A 52 -4.50 21.61 3.88
N LEU A 53 -3.21 21.36 3.84
CA LEU A 53 -2.15 22.33 4.20
C LEU A 53 -1.51 22.77 2.89
N ILE A 54 -1.51 24.08 2.64
CA ILE A 54 -1.02 24.64 1.38
C ILE A 54 0.10 25.63 1.68
N CYS A 55 1.23 25.46 1.01
CA CYS A 55 2.33 26.42 1.04
C CYS A 55 2.37 27.15 -0.31
N ASN A 56 1.83 28.38 -0.35
CA ASN A 56 1.76 29.17 -1.57
C ASN A 56 3.14 29.66 -2.05
N GLU A 57 4.10 29.63 -1.19
CA GLU A 57 5.51 29.87 -1.55
C GLU A 57 6.09 28.78 -2.48
N UNK A 58 5.42 27.53 -2.43
CA UNK A 58 5.78 26.58 -3.17
C UNK A 58 5.11 26.54 -4.36
N THR A 59 3.90 26.64 -4.42
CA THR A 59 3.00 26.56 -5.58
C THR A 59 1.70 27.30 -5.27
N ASP A 60 1.22 28.11 -6.20
CA ASP A 60 -0.07 28.78 -6.03
C ASP A 60 -1.22 27.81 -6.28
N PHE A 61 -1.89 27.40 -5.22
CA PHE A 61 -3.04 26.49 -5.27
C PHE A 61 -4.39 27.21 -5.21
N SER A 62 -4.41 28.56 -5.16
CA SER A 62 -5.65 29.32 -4.95
C SER A 62 -6.72 29.02 -6.01
N ASN A 63 -6.31 28.71 -7.23
CA ASN A 63 -7.21 28.42 -8.33
C ASN A 63 -7.14 26.96 -8.82
N ASN A 64 -6.55 26.05 -8.01
CA ASN A 64 -6.44 24.65 -8.42
C ASN A 64 -7.80 23.94 -8.26
N PRO A 65 -8.48 23.53 -9.35
CA PRO A 65 -9.81 22.95 -9.25
C PRO A 65 -9.85 21.63 -8.49
N LYS A 66 -8.73 20.93 -8.40
CA LYS A 66 -8.66 19.65 -7.68
C LYS A 66 -8.65 19.87 -6.16
N ILE A 67 -7.95 20.91 -5.72
CA ILE A 67 -7.95 21.33 -4.31
C ILE A 67 -9.34 21.85 -3.92
N GLN A 68 -9.95 22.69 -4.78
CA GLN A 68 -11.27 23.24 -4.53
C GLN A 68 -12.37 22.18 -4.42
N LYS A 69 -12.26 21.11 -5.21
CA LYS A 69 -13.23 20.00 -5.19
C LYS A 69 -13.19 19.16 -3.91
N SER A 70 -12.15 19.27 -3.11
CA SER A 70 -12.03 18.43 -1.89
C SER A 70 -13.06 18.81 -0.83
N ASN A 71 -13.61 20.02 -0.85
CA ASN A 71 -14.48 20.57 0.19
C ASN A 71 -13.87 20.53 1.60
N SER A 72 -12.58 20.27 1.71
CA SER A 72 -11.89 20.16 3.00
C SER A 72 -11.42 21.51 3.47
N PRO A 73 -11.40 21.77 4.77
CA PRO A 73 -10.79 23.00 5.32
C PRO A 73 -9.34 23.16 4.83
N ILE A 74 -9.01 24.37 4.40
CA ILE A 74 -7.67 24.71 3.93
C ILE A 74 -6.98 25.58 4.94
N ILE A 75 -5.75 25.22 5.26
CA ILE A 75 -4.86 26.00 6.15
C ILE A 75 -3.61 26.35 5.33
N GLU A 76 -3.33 27.64 5.25
CA GLU A 76 -2.07 28.11 4.65
C GLU A 76 -0.94 27.94 5.64
N ILE A 77 0.18 27.40 5.18
CA ILE A 77 1.38 27.19 6.02
C ILE A 77 2.60 27.85 5.35
N SER A 78 3.52 28.34 6.17
CA SER A 78 4.78 28.89 5.67
C SER A 78 5.70 27.81 5.14
N ILE A 79 6.68 28.20 4.33
CA ILE A 79 7.70 27.29 3.81
C ILE A 79 8.43 26.57 4.96
N GLU A 80 8.72 27.25 6.06
CA GLU A 80 9.37 26.64 7.22
C GLU A 80 8.53 25.50 7.80
N VAL A 81 7.22 25.71 7.95
CA VAL A 81 6.30 24.67 8.44
C VAL A 81 6.20 23.54 7.43
N TYR A 82 6.08 23.87 6.14
CA TYR A 82 6.00 22.86 5.08
C TYR A 82 7.22 21.94 5.10
N GLN A 83 8.43 22.53 5.14
CA GLN A 83 9.69 21.76 5.15
C GLN A 83 9.80 20.84 6.37
N LYS A 84 9.21 21.21 7.50
CA LYS A 84 9.16 20.34 8.69
C LYS A 84 8.23 19.15 8.51
N LEU A 85 7.18 19.30 7.71
CA LEU A 85 6.16 18.28 7.49
C LEU A 85 6.41 17.46 6.21
N ALA A 86 7.22 17.97 5.29
CA ALA A 86 7.50 17.29 4.03
C ALA A 86 8.40 16.08 4.27
N TYR A 87 8.11 14.98 3.60
CA TYR A 87 8.91 13.76 3.62
C TYR A 87 9.89 13.72 2.44
N ARG A 88 9.58 14.47 1.37
CA ARG A 88 10.39 14.53 0.14
C ARG A 88 11.30 15.75 0.13
N ASP A 89 12.45 15.61 -0.52
CA ASP A 89 13.35 16.74 -0.75
C ASP A 89 12.78 17.71 -1.81
N THR A 90 12.05 17.18 -2.79
CA THR A 90 11.36 18.00 -3.80
C THR A 90 9.93 18.24 -3.36
N THR A 91 9.57 19.48 -3.24
CA THR A 91 8.31 19.90 -2.60
C THR A 91 7.29 20.38 -3.64
N GLU A 92 6.03 19.93 -3.49
CA GLU A 92 4.92 20.41 -4.33
C GLU A 92 4.04 21.44 -3.61
N GLY A 93 4.30 21.66 -2.32
CA GLY A 93 3.58 22.70 -1.57
C GLY A 93 2.23 22.27 -1.00
N VAL A 94 1.87 20.99 -1.05
CA VAL A 94 0.57 20.54 -0.53
C VAL A 94 0.72 19.25 0.28
N ILE A 95 0.06 19.21 1.45
CA ILE A 95 -0.03 18.04 2.32
C ILE A 95 -1.49 17.92 2.77
N ALA A 96 -2.02 16.70 2.80
CA ALA A 96 -3.35 16.44 3.36
C ALA A 96 -3.24 15.65 4.66
N VAL A 97 -4.14 15.95 5.59
CA VAL A 97 -4.43 15.09 6.74
C VAL A 97 -5.66 14.26 6.34
N ALA A 98 -5.53 12.94 6.32
CA ALA A 98 -6.59 12.04 5.87
C ALA A 98 -6.92 11.00 6.95
N LYS A 99 -8.16 10.51 6.97
CA LYS A 99 -8.58 9.45 7.90
C LYS A 99 -8.13 8.07 7.40
N ILE A 100 -7.71 7.26 8.35
CA ILE A 100 -7.40 5.83 8.11
C ILE A 100 -8.70 5.11 7.79
N LYS A 101 -8.65 4.22 6.79
CA LYS A 101 -9.79 3.37 6.42
C LYS A 101 -9.73 2.02 7.14
N SER A 102 -10.89 1.39 7.27
CA SER A 102 -10.98 -0.02 7.67
C SER A 102 -10.21 -0.89 6.67
N THR A 103 -9.55 -1.91 7.21
CA THR A 103 -8.78 -2.88 6.43
C THR A 103 -9.18 -4.31 6.79
N GLN A 104 -10.46 -4.56 7.06
CA GLN A 104 -10.92 -5.89 7.41
C GLN A 104 -11.14 -6.74 6.16
N LEU A 105 -10.90 -8.06 6.28
CA LEU A 105 -11.15 -9.00 5.18
C LEU A 105 -12.59 -8.94 4.68
N SER A 106 -13.54 -8.67 5.59
CA SER A 106 -14.97 -8.56 5.27
C SER A 106 -15.29 -7.35 4.37
N ASP A 107 -14.40 -6.38 4.29
CA ASP A 107 -14.61 -5.18 3.48
C ASP A 107 -14.25 -5.38 2.01
N LEU A 108 -13.56 -6.48 1.69
CA LEU A 108 -13.13 -6.77 0.32
C LEU A 108 -14.33 -7.15 -0.56
N LYS A 109 -14.46 -6.48 -1.68
CA LYS A 109 -15.50 -6.75 -2.68
C LYS A 109 -14.85 -7.46 -3.86
N LEU A 110 -14.96 -8.79 -3.87
CA LEU A 110 -14.29 -9.62 -4.87
C LEU A 110 -15.23 -9.98 -6.01
N PRO A 111 -14.74 -9.99 -7.27
CA PRO A 111 -15.51 -10.57 -8.38
C PRO A 111 -15.56 -12.11 -8.26
N ASN A 112 -16.29 -12.75 -9.15
CA ASN A 112 -16.40 -14.22 -9.15
C ASN A 112 -15.07 -14.93 -9.39
N ASN A 113 -14.16 -14.31 -10.14
CA ASN A 113 -12.86 -14.88 -10.47
C ASN A 113 -11.74 -13.91 -10.08
N PRO A 114 -11.49 -13.72 -8.77
CA PRO A 114 -10.53 -12.71 -8.31
C PRO A 114 -9.08 -13.13 -8.55
N LEU A 115 -8.22 -12.11 -8.72
CA LEU A 115 -6.77 -12.26 -8.62
C LEU A 115 -6.31 -11.41 -7.44
N ILE A 116 -5.77 -12.07 -6.43
CA ILE A 116 -5.39 -11.46 -5.15
C ILE A 116 -3.87 -11.57 -4.97
N VAL A 117 -3.29 -10.58 -4.31
CA VAL A 117 -1.89 -10.66 -3.86
C VAL A 117 -1.88 -10.69 -2.33
N VAL A 118 -1.11 -11.62 -1.77
CA VAL A 118 -0.91 -11.70 -0.32
C VAL A 118 0.57 -11.42 -0.03
N MET A 119 0.81 -10.48 0.88
CA MET A 119 2.14 -10.16 1.37
C MET A 119 2.24 -10.59 2.84
N GLU A 120 3.05 -11.62 3.16
CA GLU A 120 3.25 -12.05 4.53
C GLU A 120 4.48 -11.39 5.15
N SER A 121 4.28 -10.70 6.27
CA SER A 121 5.34 -10.19 7.16
C SER A 121 6.37 -9.31 6.47
N ILE A 122 6.01 -8.65 5.38
CA ILE A 122 6.94 -7.74 4.68
C ILE A 122 7.33 -6.61 5.65
N GLU A 123 8.65 -6.44 5.85
CA GLU A 123 9.17 -5.51 6.85
C GLU A 123 9.40 -4.12 6.31
N LYS A 124 9.86 -4.02 5.05
CA LYS A 124 10.26 -2.73 4.46
C LYS A 124 9.05 -2.02 3.86
N PRO A 125 8.68 -0.84 4.38
CA PRO A 125 7.55 -0.07 3.81
C PRO A 125 7.70 0.20 2.31
N GLY A 126 8.94 0.39 1.84
CA GLY A 126 9.21 0.59 0.42
C GLY A 126 8.80 -0.59 -0.45
N ASN A 127 9.01 -1.83 0.03
CA ASN A 127 8.60 -3.03 -0.72
C ASN A 127 7.07 -3.14 -0.76
N ILE A 128 6.39 -2.83 0.35
CA ILE A 128 4.92 -2.82 0.37
C ILE A 128 4.39 -1.84 -0.68
N GLY A 129 4.91 -0.60 -0.68
CA GLY A 129 4.47 0.41 -1.66
C GLY A 129 4.75 -0.01 -3.09
N ALA A 130 5.92 -0.60 -3.36
CA ALA A 130 6.28 -1.08 -4.71
C ALA A 130 5.33 -2.19 -5.18
N VAL A 131 4.98 -3.14 -4.29
CA VAL A 131 4.01 -4.19 -4.65
C VAL A 131 2.62 -3.58 -4.91
N LEU A 132 2.17 -2.63 -4.07
CA LEU A 132 0.88 -1.94 -4.29
C LEU A 132 0.84 -1.22 -5.63
N ARG A 133 1.96 -0.61 -6.05
CA ARG A 133 2.07 0.02 -7.36
C ARG A 133 1.95 -1.01 -8.50
N THR A 134 2.58 -2.17 -8.35
CA THR A 134 2.44 -3.28 -9.32
C THR A 134 1.00 -3.80 -9.36
N CYS A 135 0.36 -3.93 -8.19
CA CYS A 135 -1.03 -4.39 -8.10
C CYS A 135 -1.99 -3.44 -8.83
N ASP A 136 -1.78 -2.14 -8.67
CA ASP A 136 -2.56 -1.14 -9.41
C ASP A 136 -2.34 -1.29 -10.93
N ALA A 137 -1.07 -1.38 -11.35
CA ALA A 137 -0.70 -1.51 -12.77
C ALA A 137 -1.33 -2.77 -13.40
N ALA A 138 -1.42 -3.86 -12.65
CA ALA A 138 -1.98 -5.12 -13.10
C ALA A 138 -3.49 -5.22 -12.86
N LYS A 139 -4.10 -4.19 -12.25
CA LYS A 139 -5.52 -4.18 -11.88
C LYS A 139 -5.88 -5.43 -11.05
N ILE A 140 -5.14 -5.63 -9.96
CA ILE A 140 -5.40 -6.71 -8.99
C ILE A 140 -6.68 -6.40 -8.23
N ASP A 141 -7.49 -7.42 -7.93
CA ASP A 141 -8.79 -7.22 -7.29
C ASP A 141 -8.69 -6.88 -5.81
N ALA A 142 -7.69 -7.44 -5.10
CA ALA A 142 -7.45 -7.14 -3.69
C ALA A 142 -6.02 -7.48 -3.29
N VAL A 143 -5.55 -6.82 -2.24
CA VAL A 143 -4.27 -7.10 -1.59
C VAL A 143 -4.54 -7.45 -0.12
N ILE A 144 -3.97 -8.55 0.36
CA ILE A 144 -4.03 -8.93 1.77
C ILE A 144 -2.62 -8.81 2.36
N ILE A 145 -2.48 -8.05 3.44
CA ILE A 145 -1.20 -7.93 4.16
C ILE A 145 -1.33 -8.78 5.43
N ALA A 146 -0.69 -9.96 5.40
CA ALA A 146 -0.77 -10.93 6.49
C ALA A 146 0.38 -10.72 7.48
N ASN A 147 0.08 -10.76 8.78
CA ASN A 147 1.05 -10.58 9.86
C ASN A 147 1.97 -9.36 9.64
N SER A 148 1.37 -8.22 9.34
CA SER A 148 2.10 -7.01 8.98
C SER A 148 3.13 -6.61 10.05
N LYS A 149 4.36 -6.38 9.63
CA LYS A 149 5.44 -5.83 10.46
C LYS A 149 5.58 -4.32 10.30
N SER A 150 4.89 -3.74 9.33
CA SER A 150 4.93 -2.31 9.02
C SER A 150 3.55 -1.70 9.08
N ASP A 151 3.52 -0.42 9.40
CA ASP A 151 2.30 0.37 9.36
C ASP A 151 1.97 0.71 7.90
N LEU A 152 0.77 0.34 7.46
CA LEU A 152 0.31 0.61 6.09
C LEU A 152 0.40 2.09 5.72
N TYR A 153 0.10 2.97 6.68
CA TYR A 153 0.11 4.42 6.46
C TYR A 153 1.43 5.08 6.85
N ASN A 154 2.52 4.29 6.92
CA ASN A 154 3.87 4.82 7.06
C ASN A 154 4.18 5.74 5.87
N PRO A 155 4.78 6.93 6.09
CA PRO A 155 5.08 7.85 4.99
C PRO A 155 5.86 7.22 3.84
N ASN A 156 6.77 6.29 4.14
CA ASN A 156 7.52 5.61 3.08
C ASN A 156 6.62 4.65 2.27
N THR A 157 5.61 4.00 2.89
CA THR A 157 4.63 3.19 2.14
C THR A 157 3.80 4.09 1.23
N VAL A 158 3.27 5.19 1.76
CA VAL A 158 2.48 6.16 0.98
C VAL A 158 3.29 6.65 -0.21
N ARG A 159 4.52 7.11 0.04
CA ARG A 159 5.42 7.65 -0.98
C ARG A 159 5.78 6.60 -2.05
N SER A 160 6.24 5.41 -1.62
CA SER A 160 6.72 4.38 -2.55
C SER A 160 5.60 3.78 -3.39
N SER A 161 4.36 3.83 -2.90
CA SER A 161 3.20 3.38 -3.68
C SER A 161 2.80 4.38 -4.76
N VAL A 162 3.31 5.61 -4.72
CA VAL A 162 2.97 6.71 -5.67
C VAL A 162 1.44 6.94 -5.68
N GLY A 163 0.80 6.76 -4.51
CA GLY A 163 -0.65 6.88 -4.35
C GLY A 163 -1.44 5.62 -4.66
N CYS A 164 -0.79 4.54 -5.14
CA CYS A 164 -1.50 3.29 -5.44
C CYS A 164 -2.00 2.56 -4.18
N LEU A 165 -1.53 2.96 -3.00
CA LEU A 165 -2.14 2.54 -1.74
C LEU A 165 -3.63 2.90 -1.70
N PHE A 166 -4.01 4.00 -2.33
CA PHE A 166 -5.38 4.52 -2.28
C PHE A 166 -6.30 3.92 -3.33
N THR A 167 -5.74 3.30 -4.39
CA THR A 167 -6.53 2.73 -5.49
C THR A 167 -6.78 1.24 -5.34
N ASN A 168 -6.01 0.55 -4.48
CA ASN A 168 -6.17 -0.88 -4.23
C ASN A 168 -7.15 -1.12 -3.08
N GLN A 169 -7.92 -2.22 -3.14
CA GLN A 169 -8.62 -2.76 -1.99
C GLN A 169 -7.59 -3.49 -1.12
N ILE A 170 -7.42 -3.09 0.13
CA ILE A 170 -6.41 -3.65 1.02
C ILE A 170 -7.06 -4.16 2.30
N ALA A 171 -6.76 -5.41 2.68
CA ALA A 171 -7.11 -5.94 3.99
C ALA A 171 -5.84 -6.31 4.77
N MET A 172 -5.92 -6.23 6.09
CA MET A 172 -4.86 -6.65 7.01
C MET A 172 -5.41 -7.74 7.91
N ALA A 173 -4.64 -8.81 8.10
CA ALA A 173 -5.10 -9.98 8.83
C ALA A 173 -3.91 -10.76 9.42
N SER A 174 -4.19 -11.71 10.30
CA SER A 174 -3.17 -12.71 10.64
C SER A 174 -3.01 -13.71 9.49
N THR A 175 -1.94 -14.49 9.51
CA THR A 175 -1.73 -15.57 8.53
C THR A 175 -2.91 -16.54 8.55
N GLU A 176 -3.38 -16.90 9.74
CA GLU A 176 -4.48 -17.86 9.92
C GLU A 176 -5.79 -17.32 9.35
N GLU A 177 -6.10 -16.06 9.62
CA GLU A 177 -7.30 -15.41 9.10
C GLU A 177 -7.26 -15.29 7.58
N ALA A 178 -6.11 -14.91 7.02
CA ALA A 178 -5.94 -14.77 5.58
C ALA A 178 -6.12 -16.14 4.87
N ILE A 179 -5.48 -17.19 5.37
CA ILE A 179 -5.63 -18.54 4.82
C ILE A 179 -7.10 -19.01 4.92
N ALA A 180 -7.73 -18.83 6.08
CA ALA A 180 -9.13 -19.21 6.27
C ALA A 180 -10.04 -18.46 5.29
N PHE A 181 -9.78 -17.17 5.06
CA PHE A 181 -10.53 -16.36 4.11
C PHE A 181 -10.40 -16.91 2.68
N LEU A 182 -9.17 -17.24 2.25
CA LEU A 182 -8.95 -17.77 0.89
C LEU A 182 -9.65 -19.12 0.71
N LEU A 183 -9.52 -20.02 1.68
CA LEU A 183 -10.15 -21.34 1.61
C LEU A 183 -11.68 -21.24 1.60
N LYS A 184 -12.26 -20.40 2.47
CA LYS A 184 -13.70 -20.19 2.56
C LYS A 184 -14.29 -19.68 1.23
N ASN A 185 -13.51 -18.88 0.50
CA ASN A 185 -13.95 -18.30 -0.77
C ASN A 185 -13.53 -19.14 -1.99
N ASN A 186 -13.00 -20.35 -1.79
CA ASN A 186 -12.54 -21.27 -2.84
C ASN A 186 -11.50 -20.60 -3.76
N ILE A 187 -10.57 -19.86 -3.17
CA ILE A 187 -9.50 -19.18 -3.90
C ILE A 187 -8.24 -20.05 -3.79
N ASN A 188 -7.75 -20.53 -4.92
CA ASN A 188 -6.48 -21.24 -5.00
C ASN A 188 -5.35 -20.29 -4.63
N PHE A 189 -4.38 -20.73 -3.84
CA PHE A 189 -3.25 -19.85 -3.55
C PHE A 189 -1.91 -20.54 -3.80
N TYR A 190 -1.03 -19.75 -4.39
CA TYR A 190 0.28 -20.18 -4.87
C TYR A 190 1.34 -19.46 -4.04
N SER A 191 2.08 -20.23 -3.26
CA SER A 191 3.05 -19.71 -2.29
C SER A 191 4.45 -19.67 -2.90
N ALA A 192 5.00 -18.46 -3.06
CA ALA A 192 6.35 -18.27 -3.60
C ALA A 192 7.37 -18.66 -2.53
N THR A 193 8.03 -19.81 -2.72
CA THR A 193 8.95 -20.37 -1.74
C THR A 193 9.98 -21.29 -2.41
N LEU A 194 11.10 -21.50 -1.75
CA LEU A 194 12.16 -22.40 -2.25
C LEU A 194 11.81 -23.87 -2.01
N GLN A 195 11.04 -24.16 -0.96
CA GLN A 195 10.80 -25.54 -0.51
C GLN A 195 9.64 -26.19 -1.28
N ASN A 196 9.88 -27.44 -1.76
CA ASN A 196 8.85 -28.29 -2.39
C ASN A 196 8.05 -27.54 -3.45
N SER A 197 8.75 -26.80 -4.30
CA SER A 197 8.13 -25.90 -5.27
C SER A 197 8.25 -26.43 -6.70
N THR A 198 7.34 -25.98 -7.55
CA THR A 198 7.37 -26.19 -9.00
C THR A 198 7.54 -24.84 -9.70
N PHE A 199 7.92 -24.85 -10.97
CA PHE A 199 8.13 -23.60 -11.69
C PHE A 199 6.80 -22.82 -11.83
N TYR A 200 6.84 -21.53 -11.52
CA TYR A 200 5.66 -20.66 -11.49
C TYR A 200 4.90 -20.66 -12.83
N HIS A 201 5.63 -20.71 -13.95
CA HIS A 201 5.04 -20.61 -15.27
C HIS A 201 4.34 -21.90 -15.74
N THR A 202 4.44 -22.99 -14.96
CA THR A 202 3.76 -24.25 -15.27
C THR A 202 2.39 -24.38 -14.58
N GLN A 203 2.01 -23.37 -13.80
CA GLN A 203 0.75 -23.39 -13.04
C GLN A 203 -0.37 -22.68 -13.80
N ASP A 204 -1.60 -23.05 -13.47
CA ASP A 204 -2.80 -22.44 -14.05
C ASP A 204 -3.35 -21.37 -13.10
N TYR A 205 -3.27 -20.11 -13.49
CA TYR A 205 -3.78 -18.96 -12.73
C TYR A 205 -5.11 -18.43 -13.29
N THR A 206 -5.78 -19.16 -14.16
CA THR A 206 -7.03 -18.70 -14.79
C THR A 206 -8.23 -18.75 -13.85
N GLN A 207 -8.16 -19.56 -12.79
CA GLN A 207 -9.21 -19.73 -11.79
C GLN A 207 -9.04 -18.68 -10.65
N PRO A 208 -9.99 -18.55 -9.71
CA PRO A 208 -9.80 -17.67 -8.54
C PRO A 208 -8.45 -17.95 -7.88
N THR A 209 -7.60 -16.93 -7.83
CA THR A 209 -6.17 -17.11 -7.53
C THR A 209 -5.67 -16.06 -6.54
N ALA A 210 -4.82 -16.49 -5.59
CA ALA A 210 -4.00 -15.60 -4.78
C ALA A 210 -2.52 -15.95 -4.99
N ILE A 211 -1.69 -14.95 -5.24
CA ILE A 211 -0.23 -15.06 -5.29
C ILE A 211 0.28 -14.63 -3.91
N VAL A 212 1.04 -15.49 -3.24
CA VAL A 212 1.50 -15.25 -1.87
C VAL A 212 3.02 -15.07 -1.89
N VAL A 213 3.49 -13.94 -1.37
CA VAL A 213 4.93 -13.63 -1.26
C VAL A 213 5.27 -13.32 0.20
N GLY A 214 6.46 -13.71 0.61
CA GLY A 214 6.95 -13.55 1.99
C GLY A 214 8.17 -12.66 2.09
N THR A 215 8.80 -12.67 3.27
CA THR A 215 9.98 -11.85 3.52
C THR A 215 11.19 -12.34 2.73
N GLU A 216 12.10 -11.42 2.45
CA GLU A 216 13.36 -11.71 1.77
C GLU A 216 14.27 -12.61 2.64
N ALA A 217 14.17 -12.50 3.96
CA ALA A 217 15.08 -13.19 4.88
C ALA A 217 14.65 -14.63 5.18
N THR A 218 13.36 -14.84 5.44
CA THR A 218 12.86 -16.15 5.90
C THR A 218 11.81 -16.76 4.98
N GLY A 219 11.40 -16.04 3.95
CA GLY A 219 10.35 -16.49 3.05
C GLY A 219 8.99 -16.54 3.74
N LEU A 220 8.15 -17.46 3.30
CA LEU A 220 6.81 -17.66 3.83
C LEU A 220 6.83 -18.60 5.03
N SER A 221 5.95 -18.35 5.99
CA SER A 221 5.79 -19.21 7.16
C SER A 221 5.21 -20.58 6.77
N GLN A 222 5.37 -21.55 7.69
CA GLN A 222 4.96 -22.94 7.44
C GLN A 222 3.50 -23.08 7.01
N PRO A 223 2.51 -22.41 7.64
CA PRO A 223 1.12 -22.56 7.22
C PRO A 223 0.86 -22.22 5.75
N TRP A 224 1.55 -21.18 5.21
CA TRP A 224 1.42 -20.83 3.80
C TRP A 224 1.96 -21.93 2.88
N ARG A 225 3.08 -22.56 3.28
CA ARG A 225 3.72 -23.61 2.49
C ARG A 225 2.92 -24.91 2.51
N GLU A 226 2.34 -25.25 3.65
CA GLU A 226 1.62 -26.52 3.82
C GLU A 226 0.21 -26.51 3.24
N LYS A 227 -0.46 -25.35 3.27
CA LYS A 227 -1.86 -25.25 2.84
C LYS A 227 -2.01 -24.70 1.42
N ALA A 228 -0.91 -24.32 0.76
CA ALA A 228 -0.94 -23.83 -0.60
C ALA A 228 -1.54 -24.86 -1.57
N THR A 229 -2.26 -24.37 -2.57
CA THR A 229 -2.62 -25.18 -3.72
C THR A 229 -1.36 -25.74 -4.36
N GLN A 230 -0.33 -24.88 -4.49
CA GLN A 230 0.99 -25.28 -4.99
C GLN A 230 2.03 -24.28 -4.50
N ASN A 231 3.18 -24.78 -4.07
CA ASN A 231 4.38 -23.98 -3.83
C ASN A 231 5.05 -23.73 -5.18
N ILE A 232 5.42 -22.48 -5.45
CA ILE A 232 5.96 -22.06 -6.75
C ILE A 232 7.30 -21.36 -6.58
N ILE A 233 8.13 -21.45 -7.61
CA ILE A 233 9.45 -20.82 -7.62
C ILE A 233 9.70 -20.15 -8.98
N ILE A 234 10.36 -19.00 -8.95
CA ILE A 234 10.95 -18.36 -10.12
C ILE A 234 12.36 -18.96 -10.26
N PRO A 235 12.67 -19.66 -11.36
CA PRO A 235 13.99 -20.30 -11.47
C PRO A 235 15.09 -19.25 -11.55
N MET A 236 16.06 -19.35 -10.63
CA MET A 236 17.23 -18.48 -10.60
C MET A 236 18.38 -19.13 -11.38
N GLN A 237 19.06 -18.37 -12.20
CA GLN A 237 20.12 -18.89 -13.08
C GLN A 237 21.51 -18.39 -12.69
N GLY A 238 21.60 -17.54 -11.67
CA GLY A 238 22.84 -16.94 -11.19
C GLY A 238 23.33 -17.53 -9.87
N GLU A 239 24.14 -16.77 -9.17
CA GLU A 239 24.74 -17.19 -7.90
C GLU A 239 23.79 -17.03 -6.70
N ILE A 240 22.83 -16.11 -6.79
CA ILE A 240 21.88 -15.86 -5.69
C ILE A 240 20.60 -16.67 -5.88
N ASP A 241 19.96 -17.04 -4.77
CA ASP A 241 18.77 -17.88 -4.75
C ASP A 241 17.47 -17.09 -4.67
N SER A 242 17.52 -15.78 -4.61
CA SER A 242 16.35 -14.94 -4.40
C SER A 242 16.53 -13.56 -5.04
N MET A 243 15.42 -12.86 -5.20
CA MET A 243 15.42 -11.47 -5.67
C MET A 243 14.53 -10.64 -4.74
N ASN A 244 14.58 -9.32 -4.87
CA ASN A 244 13.73 -8.42 -4.09
C ASN A 244 12.26 -8.84 -4.22
N VAL A 245 11.53 -8.86 -3.11
CA VAL A 245 10.15 -9.36 -3.06
C VAL A 245 9.22 -8.62 -4.00
N SER A 246 9.42 -7.30 -4.21
CA SER A 246 8.54 -6.54 -5.11
C SER A 246 8.78 -6.92 -6.58
N VAL A 247 10.02 -7.29 -6.91
CA VAL A 247 10.36 -7.78 -8.26
C VAL A 247 9.75 -9.18 -8.47
N ALA A 248 9.94 -10.07 -7.50
CA ALA A 248 9.34 -11.42 -7.57
C ALA A 248 7.81 -11.33 -7.71
N ALA A 249 7.18 -10.50 -6.89
CA ALA A 249 5.73 -10.28 -6.97
C ALA A 249 5.31 -9.81 -8.36
N ALA A 250 6.06 -8.87 -8.96
CA ALA A 250 5.72 -8.35 -10.29
C ALA A 250 5.76 -9.45 -11.36
N ILE A 251 6.78 -10.30 -11.33
CA ILE A 251 6.91 -11.43 -12.28
C ILE A 251 5.69 -12.35 -12.15
N LEU A 252 5.35 -12.75 -10.92
CA LEU A 252 4.25 -13.68 -10.66
C LEU A 252 2.89 -13.07 -11.02
N ILE A 253 2.67 -11.81 -10.67
CA ILE A 253 1.43 -11.07 -10.97
C ILE A 253 1.22 -10.98 -12.48
N PHE A 254 2.26 -10.59 -13.23
CA PHE A 254 2.11 -10.41 -14.68
C PHE A 254 2.03 -11.74 -15.43
N GLU A 255 2.59 -12.83 -14.91
CA GLU A 255 2.33 -14.15 -15.47
C GLU A 255 0.84 -14.53 -15.28
N ALA A 256 0.29 -14.32 -14.09
CA ALA A 256 -1.13 -14.58 -13.85
C ALA A 256 -2.01 -13.71 -14.77
N LYS A 257 -1.64 -12.44 -14.96
CA LYS A 257 -2.37 -11.54 -15.87
C LYS A 257 -2.26 -12.01 -17.33
N ARG A 258 -1.07 -12.45 -17.75
CA ARG A 258 -0.87 -12.96 -19.12
C ARG A 258 -1.84 -14.11 -19.40
N GLN A 259 -2.00 -15.04 -18.45
CA GLN A 259 -2.89 -16.20 -18.62
C GLN A 259 -4.37 -15.80 -18.66
N ARG A 260 -4.75 -14.73 -17.95
CA ARG A 260 -6.14 -14.26 -17.87
C ARG A 260 -6.54 -13.33 -19.02
N GLY A 261 -5.58 -12.88 -19.80
CA GLY A 261 -5.79 -11.87 -20.83
C GLY A 261 -5.87 -10.48 -20.21
N PHE A 262 -5.05 -9.56 -20.64
CA PHE A 262 -4.95 -8.21 -20.04
C PHE A 262 -6.25 -7.43 -20.13
#